data_8817504c64737cf972774dc922a57eaa
#
_entry.id   8817504c64737cf972774dc922a57eaa
#
_cell.length_a   1.000
_cell.length_b   1.000
_cell.length_c   1.000
_cell.angle_alpha   90.00
_cell.angle_beta   90.00
_cell.angle_gamma   90.00
#
_symmetry.space_group_name_H-M   'P 1'
#
loop_
_entity.id
_entity.type
_entity.pdbx_description
1 polymer ?
#
loop_
_entity_poly.entity_id
_entity_poly.type
_entity_poly.pdbx_seq_one_letter_code
_entity_poly.pdbx_strand_id
1 'polypeptide(L)'
;MKKIIFSVAFALLPLLSWGQQVPALDQLKADPRKSYGTDYPYLLETPTLTKAPKGYKPFYISHYARHGSRYYWSTSLYKELDTLLTVAHDKQLLTATGEAFRTKFMAAKQELMTGVTELTDLGWQQHQGIARIMYNNFPEVFEKGGNVLAISSLVGRCVISMSAFCQELVQCNPKLEIREQSSRFTLDGVVPTDGQNPVKHNYPKDLKPRYEQHRDLLKGINVLRDNIVKRMFVSTEGLPGRMHHNVSNLINLYTSLPSINHEGMMEGILTDEEYAAEWESDNLGVFSWVYSSQYQMIPILQDILKKAQAAIDGTSDRVADLRFGHDTCIGPLTVLMGINGADRDPEDPNEIKNCYQSWETCKASNIQLIFYRNNQADVLIKCLMNGREATLPVPTATYPYYKWTDFVQFYTERCNQKF
;
A
#
# COMPACT_ATOMS: atom_id res chain seq x y z
N MET A 1 28.49 4.82 -66.45
CA MET A 1 28.64 4.98 -64.98
C MET A 1 27.25 4.95 -64.36
N LYS A 2 26.84 3.82 -63.80
CA LYS A 2 25.53 3.66 -63.13
C LYS A 2 25.70 4.01 -61.64
N LYS A 3 24.97 5.05 -61.20
CA LYS A 3 24.90 5.43 -59.76
C LYS A 3 23.95 4.47 -59.05
N ILE A 4 24.48 3.71 -58.12
CA ILE A 4 23.70 2.88 -57.17
C ILE A 4 23.32 3.79 -56.01
N ILE A 5 22.02 4.03 -55.86
CA ILE A 5 21.42 4.74 -54.71
C ILE A 5 21.13 3.68 -53.65
N PHE A 6 21.88 3.71 -52.53
CA PHE A 6 21.55 2.93 -51.35
C PHE A 6 20.43 3.65 -50.57
N SER A 7 19.21 3.13 -50.62
CA SER A 7 18.14 3.56 -49.73
C SER A 7 18.33 2.86 -48.39
N VAL A 8 18.75 3.64 -47.38
CA VAL A 8 18.72 3.18 -45.96
C VAL A 8 17.28 3.27 -45.48
N ALA A 9 16.65 2.12 -45.39
CA ALA A 9 15.34 2.02 -44.72
C ALA A 9 15.57 2.17 -43.22
N PHE A 10 15.24 3.32 -42.65
CA PHE A 10 15.09 3.49 -41.21
C PHE A 10 13.86 2.67 -40.75
N ALA A 11 14.09 1.52 -40.17
CA ALA A 11 13.07 0.79 -39.43
C ALA A 11 12.69 1.63 -38.19
N LEU A 12 11.57 2.33 -38.28
CA LEU A 12 10.88 2.90 -37.11
C LEU A 12 10.43 1.73 -36.23
N LEU A 13 11.25 1.39 -35.26
CA LEU A 13 10.81 0.62 -34.11
C LEU A 13 9.68 1.43 -33.45
N PRO A 14 8.48 0.86 -33.25
CA PRO A 14 7.47 1.52 -32.46
C PRO A 14 8.05 1.71 -31.05
N LEU A 15 8.25 2.96 -30.66
CA LEU A 15 8.38 3.34 -29.27
C LEU A 15 7.07 2.89 -28.61
N LEU A 16 7.10 1.71 -27.99
CA LEU A 16 6.05 1.25 -27.08
C LEU A 16 5.89 2.37 -26.05
N SER A 17 4.79 3.11 -26.14
CA SER A 17 4.36 4.02 -25.10
C SER A 17 4.11 3.17 -23.85
N TRP A 18 5.12 3.07 -23.01
CA TRP A 18 4.93 2.73 -21.61
C TRP A 18 3.86 3.69 -21.12
N GLY A 19 2.72 3.18 -20.64
CA GLY A 19 1.66 4.04 -20.15
C GLY A 19 2.29 5.08 -19.23
N GLN A 20 2.32 6.35 -19.66
CA GLN A 20 2.92 7.42 -18.87
C GLN A 20 2.11 7.51 -17.59
N GLN A 21 2.69 7.08 -16.48
CA GLN A 21 2.10 7.35 -15.18
C GLN A 21 1.98 8.88 -15.04
N VAL A 22 0.81 9.33 -14.59
CA VAL A 22 0.60 10.74 -14.26
C VAL A 22 1.65 11.14 -13.22
N PRO A 23 2.41 12.23 -13.41
CA PRO A 23 3.43 12.66 -12.47
C PRO A 23 2.86 12.78 -11.04
N ALA A 24 3.64 12.40 -10.04
CA ALA A 24 3.19 12.38 -8.65
C ALA A 24 2.64 13.74 -8.20
N LEU A 25 3.31 14.83 -8.56
CA LEU A 25 2.87 16.18 -8.19
C LEU A 25 1.54 16.58 -8.85
N ASP A 26 1.25 16.09 -10.06
CA ASP A 26 -0.04 16.35 -10.70
C ASP A 26 -1.16 15.53 -10.06
N GLN A 27 -0.86 14.30 -9.57
CA GLN A 27 -1.79 13.52 -8.77
C GLN A 27 -2.10 14.19 -7.43
N LEU A 28 -1.10 14.77 -6.76
CA LEU A 28 -1.29 15.55 -5.52
C LEU A 28 -2.13 16.81 -5.74
N LYS A 29 -1.94 17.51 -6.85
CA LYS A 29 -2.78 18.68 -7.20
C LYS A 29 -4.23 18.28 -7.44
N ALA A 30 -4.46 17.10 -8.03
CA ALA A 30 -5.81 16.59 -8.29
C ALA A 30 -6.51 16.07 -7.01
N ASP A 31 -5.76 15.45 -6.10
CA ASP A 31 -6.24 15.03 -4.78
C ASP A 31 -5.13 15.24 -3.72
N PRO A 32 -5.13 16.39 -3.03
CA PRO A 32 -4.12 16.73 -2.02
C PRO A 32 -4.07 15.73 -0.85
N ARG A 33 -5.17 14.99 -0.57
CA ARG A 33 -5.21 13.96 0.48
C ARG A 33 -4.26 12.78 0.22
N LYS A 34 -3.78 12.60 -1.03
CA LYS A 34 -2.71 11.64 -1.33
C LYS A 34 -1.44 11.89 -0.51
N SER A 35 -1.24 13.14 -0.04
CA SER A 35 -0.16 13.47 0.90
C SER A 35 -0.22 12.71 2.21
N TYR A 36 -1.38 12.17 2.61
CA TYR A 36 -1.49 11.31 3.79
C TYR A 36 -0.69 10.01 3.66
N GLY A 37 -0.17 9.72 2.47
CA GLY A 37 0.73 8.61 2.22
C GLY A 37 0.09 7.28 2.61
N THR A 38 0.74 6.55 3.51
CA THR A 38 0.23 5.25 3.97
C THR A 38 -1.09 5.34 4.76
N ASP A 39 -1.51 6.53 5.18
CA ASP A 39 -2.80 6.75 5.86
C ASP A 39 -3.92 7.19 4.91
N TYR A 40 -3.62 7.44 3.63
CA TYR A 40 -4.64 7.70 2.62
C TYR A 40 -5.70 6.59 2.60
N PRO A 41 -7.00 6.91 2.62
CA PRO A 41 -8.05 5.90 2.51
C PRO A 41 -8.13 5.38 1.08
N TYR A 42 -8.09 4.05 0.91
CA TYR A 42 -8.22 3.40 -0.39
C TYR A 42 -9.55 3.77 -1.06
N LEU A 43 -9.48 4.28 -2.28
CA LEU A 43 -10.66 4.55 -3.10
C LEU A 43 -10.95 3.35 -4.01
N LEU A 44 -12.21 2.90 -4.01
CA LEU A 44 -12.67 1.85 -4.89
C LEU A 44 -12.80 2.39 -6.32
N GLU A 45 -11.95 1.93 -7.21
CA GLU A 45 -11.94 2.27 -8.63
C GLU A 45 -12.10 1.00 -9.46
N THR A 46 -12.74 1.11 -10.61
CA THR A 46 -12.88 0.03 -11.60
C THR A 46 -12.23 0.45 -12.92
N PRO A 47 -10.89 0.47 -12.99
CA PRO A 47 -10.20 0.84 -14.22
C PRO A 47 -10.44 -0.19 -15.33
N THR A 48 -10.45 0.29 -16.57
CA THR A 48 -10.49 -0.61 -17.72
C THR A 48 -9.16 -1.35 -17.85
N LEU A 49 -9.20 -2.68 -17.76
CA LEU A 49 -8.04 -3.53 -17.90
C LEU A 49 -7.83 -3.95 -19.37
N THR A 50 -6.58 -4.08 -19.78
CA THR A 50 -6.21 -4.61 -21.09
C THR A 50 -6.73 -6.05 -21.25
N LYS A 51 -7.41 -6.34 -22.34
CA LYS A 51 -7.97 -7.67 -22.62
C LYS A 51 -6.86 -8.71 -22.73
N ALA A 52 -7.17 -9.94 -22.29
CA ALA A 52 -6.25 -11.05 -22.42
C ALA A 52 -5.89 -11.32 -23.91
N PRO A 53 -4.66 -11.72 -24.21
CA PRO A 53 -4.30 -12.16 -25.56
C PRO A 53 -5.21 -13.30 -26.02
N LYS A 54 -5.43 -13.39 -27.35
CA LYS A 54 -6.34 -14.37 -27.92
C LYS A 54 -5.98 -15.80 -27.46
N GLY A 55 -6.96 -16.52 -26.95
CA GLY A 55 -6.82 -17.90 -26.47
C GLY A 55 -6.41 -18.03 -24.99
N TYR A 56 -6.02 -16.96 -24.33
CA TYR A 56 -5.70 -16.97 -22.90
C TYR A 56 -6.94 -16.67 -22.05
N LYS A 57 -7.11 -17.42 -20.96
CA LYS A 57 -8.16 -17.20 -19.95
C LYS A 57 -7.54 -17.17 -18.57
N PRO A 58 -8.02 -16.31 -17.67
CA PRO A 58 -7.57 -16.32 -16.28
C PRO A 58 -8.05 -17.61 -15.59
N PHE A 59 -7.20 -18.20 -14.73
CA PHE A 59 -7.51 -19.44 -14.03
C PHE A 59 -7.11 -19.48 -12.56
N TYR A 60 -6.21 -18.57 -12.14
CA TYR A 60 -5.72 -18.50 -10.76
C TYR A 60 -5.34 -17.06 -10.39
N ILE A 61 -5.56 -16.70 -9.12
CA ILE A 61 -5.19 -15.39 -8.57
C ILE A 61 -4.37 -15.57 -7.29
N SER A 62 -3.21 -14.89 -7.21
CA SER A 62 -2.47 -14.69 -5.98
C SER A 62 -2.62 -13.24 -5.54
N HIS A 63 -3.11 -13.03 -4.32
CA HIS A 63 -3.45 -11.72 -3.78
C HIS A 63 -2.70 -11.47 -2.47
N TYR A 64 -2.21 -10.24 -2.29
CA TYR A 64 -1.72 -9.72 -1.01
C TYR A 64 -2.36 -8.36 -0.74
N ALA A 65 -2.97 -8.17 0.43
CA ALA A 65 -3.55 -6.91 0.84
C ALA A 65 -3.09 -6.48 2.23
N ARG A 66 -3.00 -5.16 2.44
CA ARG A 66 -2.97 -4.53 3.75
C ARG A 66 -4.39 -4.52 4.34
N HIS A 67 -4.53 -4.55 5.67
CA HIS A 67 -5.81 -4.31 6.33
C HIS A 67 -6.46 -2.99 5.88
N GLY A 68 -7.77 -2.87 5.99
CA GLY A 68 -8.55 -1.69 5.64
C GLY A 68 -8.34 -0.50 6.58
N SER A 69 -9.10 0.56 6.35
CA SER A 69 -9.15 1.76 7.19
C SER A 69 -9.41 1.38 8.66
N ARG A 70 -8.72 2.06 9.58
CA ARG A 70 -8.73 1.76 11.02
C ARG A 70 -8.52 3.01 11.85
N TYR A 71 -8.86 2.93 13.13
CA TYR A 71 -8.45 3.91 14.13
C TYR A 71 -6.92 3.95 14.28
N TYR A 72 -6.41 5.04 14.85
CA TYR A 72 -4.98 5.18 15.07
C TYR A 72 -4.42 4.04 15.92
N TRP A 73 -3.13 3.74 15.74
CA TRP A 73 -2.54 2.52 16.33
C TRP A 73 -2.11 2.65 17.80
N SER A 74 -2.11 3.85 18.38
CA SER A 74 -1.60 4.09 19.73
C SER A 74 -2.53 4.94 20.58
N THR A 75 -2.82 4.47 21.80
CA THR A 75 -3.55 5.24 22.82
C THR A 75 -2.76 6.45 23.34
N SER A 76 -1.41 6.41 23.27
CA SER A 76 -0.58 7.52 23.77
C SER A 76 -0.85 8.82 23.02
N LEU A 77 -1.06 8.79 21.70
CA LEU A 77 -1.43 9.96 20.92
C LEU A 77 -2.64 10.67 21.52
N TYR A 78 -3.73 9.95 21.75
CA TYR A 78 -4.97 10.54 22.29
C TYR A 78 -4.83 11.02 23.74
N LYS A 79 -4.07 10.30 24.58
CA LYS A 79 -3.79 10.72 25.98
C LYS A 79 -2.94 11.98 26.04
N GLU A 80 -1.95 12.09 25.19
CA GLU A 80 -1.07 13.25 25.12
C GLU A 80 -1.81 14.47 24.58
N LEU A 81 -2.64 14.31 23.55
CA LEU A 81 -3.52 15.38 23.05
C LEU A 81 -4.56 15.82 24.09
N ASP A 82 -5.18 14.87 24.80
CA ASP A 82 -6.09 15.18 25.91
C ASP A 82 -5.40 16.04 26.98
N THR A 83 -4.21 15.63 27.41
CA THR A 83 -3.42 16.37 28.41
C THR A 83 -3.04 17.75 27.88
N LEU A 84 -2.54 17.85 26.65
CA LEU A 84 -2.17 19.10 26.00
C LEU A 84 -3.35 20.09 25.95
N LEU A 85 -4.48 19.62 25.43
CA LEU A 85 -5.68 20.45 25.23
C LEU A 85 -6.33 20.87 26.56
N THR A 86 -6.32 20.00 27.57
CA THR A 86 -6.82 20.31 28.90
C THR A 86 -5.97 21.40 29.56
N VAL A 87 -4.64 21.21 29.59
CA VAL A 87 -3.73 22.23 30.21
C VAL A 87 -3.78 23.53 29.44
N ALA A 88 -3.84 23.49 28.10
CA ALA A 88 -3.92 24.71 27.29
C ALA A 88 -5.23 25.48 27.53
N HIS A 89 -6.35 24.79 27.71
CA HIS A 89 -7.64 25.36 28.06
C HIS A 89 -7.63 26.00 29.46
N ASP A 90 -7.20 25.24 30.47
CA ASP A 90 -7.17 25.70 31.87
C ASP A 90 -6.31 26.95 32.06
N LYS A 91 -5.25 27.06 31.24
CA LYS A 91 -4.36 28.23 31.22
C LYS A 91 -4.78 29.36 30.26
N GLN A 92 -5.92 29.19 29.55
CA GLN A 92 -6.41 30.15 28.55
C GLN A 92 -5.38 30.40 27.41
N LEU A 93 -4.66 29.35 27.00
CA LEU A 93 -3.63 29.41 25.95
C LEU A 93 -4.13 28.95 24.58
N LEU A 94 -5.38 28.53 24.45
CA LEU A 94 -5.97 28.15 23.16
C LEU A 94 -6.50 29.39 22.43
N THR A 95 -6.33 29.41 21.11
CA THR A 95 -7.06 30.35 20.25
C THR A 95 -8.54 29.89 20.12
N ALA A 96 -9.38 30.72 19.48
CA ALA A 96 -10.76 30.30 19.15
C ALA A 96 -10.78 29.01 18.31
N THR A 97 -9.86 28.85 17.36
CA THR A 97 -9.70 27.64 16.54
C THR A 97 -9.26 26.45 17.40
N GLY A 98 -8.31 26.67 18.33
CA GLY A 98 -7.85 25.63 19.26
C GLY A 98 -8.97 25.15 20.20
N GLU A 99 -9.83 26.06 20.69
CA GLU A 99 -11.01 25.71 21.53
C GLU A 99 -12.05 24.92 20.71
N ALA A 100 -12.30 25.31 19.45
CA ALA A 100 -13.22 24.59 18.58
C ALA A 100 -12.72 23.14 18.33
N PHE A 101 -11.44 22.97 18.05
CA PHE A 101 -10.83 21.64 17.95
C PHE A 101 -10.94 20.85 19.26
N ARG A 102 -10.56 21.45 20.40
CA ARG A 102 -10.70 20.79 21.71
C ARG A 102 -12.12 20.28 21.94
N THR A 103 -13.13 21.09 21.63
CA THR A 103 -14.53 20.70 21.79
C THR A 103 -14.88 19.47 20.97
N LYS A 104 -14.50 19.45 19.68
CA LYS A 104 -14.72 18.31 18.79
C LYS A 104 -13.95 17.07 19.27
N PHE A 105 -12.68 17.25 19.67
CA PHE A 105 -11.84 16.15 20.17
C PHE A 105 -12.40 15.54 21.45
N MET A 106 -12.80 16.36 22.44
CA MET A 106 -13.36 15.86 23.69
C MET A 106 -14.69 15.13 23.49
N ALA A 107 -15.52 15.54 22.51
CA ALA A 107 -16.75 14.83 22.15
C ALA A 107 -16.47 13.44 21.54
N ALA A 108 -15.42 13.30 20.74
CA ALA A 108 -15.03 12.03 20.10
C ALA A 108 -14.08 11.17 20.96
N LYS A 109 -13.51 11.71 22.04
CA LYS A 109 -12.42 11.09 22.80
C LYS A 109 -12.70 9.64 23.23
N GLN A 110 -13.91 9.36 23.74
CA GLN A 110 -14.27 8.01 24.19
C GLN A 110 -14.25 7.03 23.02
N GLU A 111 -14.79 7.40 21.87
CA GLU A 111 -14.76 6.60 20.65
C GLU A 111 -13.31 6.35 20.19
N LEU A 112 -12.51 7.42 20.06
CA LEU A 112 -11.11 7.36 19.64
C LEU A 112 -10.28 6.45 20.53
N MET A 113 -10.46 6.53 21.85
CA MET A 113 -9.74 5.70 22.83
C MET A 113 -10.16 4.23 22.78
N THR A 114 -11.45 3.96 22.57
CA THR A 114 -11.99 2.60 22.50
C THR A 114 -11.62 1.91 21.19
N GLY A 115 -11.65 2.67 20.08
CA GLY A 115 -11.40 2.15 18.74
C GLY A 115 -9.92 1.90 18.41
N VAL A 116 -8.98 2.26 19.28
CA VAL A 116 -7.53 2.14 18.97
C VAL A 116 -7.19 0.78 18.36
N THR A 117 -6.57 0.82 17.18
CA THR A 117 -6.19 -0.32 16.32
C THR A 117 -7.33 -1.05 15.62
N GLU A 118 -8.59 -0.81 15.96
CA GLU A 118 -9.74 -1.52 15.40
C GLU A 118 -10.02 -1.09 13.96
N LEU A 119 -10.46 -2.05 13.13
CA LEU A 119 -10.95 -1.79 11.78
C LEU A 119 -12.22 -0.94 11.83
N THR A 120 -12.35 0.02 10.91
CA THR A 120 -13.59 0.81 10.77
C THR A 120 -14.56 0.18 9.78
N ASP A 121 -15.81 0.66 9.78
CA ASP A 121 -16.80 0.27 8.76
C ASP A 121 -16.30 0.58 7.34
N LEU A 122 -15.59 1.70 7.16
CA LEU A 122 -14.93 2.03 5.90
C LEU A 122 -13.92 0.93 5.51
N GLY A 123 -13.10 0.46 6.45
CA GLY A 123 -12.13 -0.61 6.21
C GLY A 123 -12.79 -1.94 5.81
N TRP A 124 -13.93 -2.25 6.41
CA TRP A 124 -14.76 -3.39 6.02
C TRP A 124 -15.28 -3.25 4.59
N GLN A 125 -15.90 -2.11 4.26
CA GLN A 125 -16.46 -1.82 2.94
C GLN A 125 -15.38 -1.80 1.84
N GLN A 126 -14.17 -1.33 2.15
CA GLN A 126 -13.04 -1.36 1.21
C GLN A 126 -12.74 -2.79 0.78
N HIS A 127 -12.63 -3.73 1.71
CA HIS A 127 -12.33 -5.13 1.37
C HIS A 127 -13.46 -5.83 0.66
N GLN A 128 -14.72 -5.55 1.00
CA GLN A 128 -15.87 -6.04 0.23
C GLN A 128 -15.81 -5.51 -1.21
N GLY A 129 -15.57 -4.21 -1.38
CA GLY A 129 -15.49 -3.60 -2.71
C GLY A 129 -14.36 -4.17 -3.57
N ILE A 130 -13.17 -4.39 -2.99
CA ILE A 130 -12.03 -4.99 -3.70
C ILE A 130 -12.37 -6.42 -4.14
N ALA A 131 -13.00 -7.23 -3.28
CA ALA A 131 -13.42 -8.59 -3.61
C ALA A 131 -14.44 -8.62 -4.76
N ARG A 132 -15.45 -7.72 -4.71
CA ARG A 132 -16.46 -7.59 -5.77
C ARG A 132 -15.83 -7.17 -7.10
N ILE A 133 -14.91 -6.22 -7.09
CA ILE A 133 -14.19 -5.77 -8.29
C ILE A 133 -13.33 -6.91 -8.85
N MET A 134 -12.62 -7.66 -8.00
CA MET A 134 -11.84 -8.83 -8.41
C MET A 134 -12.73 -9.87 -9.08
N TYR A 135 -13.85 -10.22 -8.47
CA TYR A 135 -14.80 -11.18 -9.04
C TYR A 135 -15.32 -10.71 -10.41
N ASN A 136 -15.72 -9.46 -10.52
CA ASN A 136 -16.29 -8.90 -11.76
C ASN A 136 -15.25 -8.79 -12.89
N ASN A 137 -14.00 -8.53 -12.56
CA ASN A 137 -12.91 -8.44 -13.55
C ASN A 137 -12.42 -9.80 -14.03
N PHE A 138 -12.56 -10.85 -13.21
CA PHE A 138 -12.04 -12.20 -13.50
C PHE A 138 -13.05 -13.29 -13.18
N PRO A 139 -14.28 -13.22 -13.74
CA PRO A 139 -15.33 -14.18 -13.41
C PRO A 139 -14.93 -15.63 -13.78
N GLU A 140 -14.12 -15.83 -14.83
CA GLU A 140 -13.69 -17.15 -15.27
C GLU A 140 -12.91 -17.92 -14.20
N VAL A 141 -12.26 -17.21 -13.26
CA VAL A 141 -11.53 -17.82 -12.15
C VAL A 141 -12.51 -18.42 -11.13
N PHE A 142 -13.65 -17.76 -10.94
CA PHE A 142 -14.55 -18.02 -9.80
C PHE A 142 -15.91 -18.61 -10.18
N GLU A 143 -16.39 -18.42 -11.42
CA GLU A 143 -17.78 -18.75 -11.82
C GLU A 143 -18.16 -20.22 -11.63
N LYS A 144 -17.19 -21.13 -11.75
CA LYS A 144 -17.42 -22.58 -11.58
C LYS A 144 -17.39 -23.02 -10.11
N GLY A 145 -17.09 -22.11 -9.18
CA GLY A 145 -16.69 -22.41 -7.82
C GLY A 145 -15.20 -22.72 -7.74
N GLY A 146 -14.77 -23.37 -6.67
CA GLY A 146 -13.38 -23.78 -6.46
C GLY A 146 -12.86 -23.44 -5.09
N ASN A 147 -11.70 -23.98 -4.75
CA ASN A 147 -11.07 -23.83 -3.45
C ASN A 147 -10.27 -22.53 -3.38
N VAL A 148 -10.47 -21.76 -2.30
CA VAL A 148 -9.75 -20.53 -1.98
C VAL A 148 -9.09 -20.70 -0.61
N LEU A 149 -7.80 -20.40 -0.51
CA LEU A 149 -7.13 -20.27 0.77
C LEU A 149 -6.91 -18.78 1.08
N ALA A 150 -7.47 -18.31 2.17
CA ALA A 150 -7.24 -16.98 2.72
C ALA A 150 -6.45 -17.07 4.02
N ILE A 151 -5.34 -16.35 4.12
CA ILE A 151 -4.50 -16.29 5.32
C ILE A 151 -4.32 -14.84 5.77
N SER A 152 -4.29 -14.63 7.09
CA SER A 152 -4.03 -13.30 7.67
C SER A 152 -2.97 -13.34 8.75
N SER A 153 -2.45 -12.16 9.10
CA SER A 153 -1.71 -11.98 10.37
C SER A 153 -2.64 -12.28 11.56
N LEU A 154 -2.05 -12.44 12.76
CA LEU A 154 -2.82 -12.71 13.99
C LEU A 154 -3.54 -11.46 14.53
N VAL A 155 -3.39 -10.31 13.90
CA VAL A 155 -3.95 -9.04 14.35
C VAL A 155 -5.41 -8.92 13.90
N GLY A 156 -6.32 -8.62 14.83
CA GLY A 156 -7.78 -8.63 14.62
C GLY A 156 -8.23 -7.88 13.36
N ARG A 157 -7.71 -6.66 13.10
CA ARG A 157 -8.06 -5.89 11.90
C ARG A 157 -7.72 -6.59 10.57
N CYS A 158 -6.65 -7.41 10.54
CA CYS A 158 -6.31 -8.18 9.34
C CYS A 158 -7.25 -9.38 9.19
N VAL A 159 -7.60 -10.05 10.29
CA VAL A 159 -8.57 -11.15 10.30
C VAL A 159 -9.94 -10.65 9.81
N ILE A 160 -10.41 -9.50 10.33
CA ILE A 160 -11.69 -8.92 9.95
C ILE A 160 -11.68 -8.44 8.49
N SER A 161 -10.56 -7.85 8.02
CA SER A 161 -10.38 -7.48 6.60
C SER A 161 -10.44 -8.71 5.68
N MET A 162 -9.81 -9.82 6.07
CA MET A 162 -9.90 -11.11 5.38
C MET A 162 -11.35 -11.60 5.32
N SER A 163 -12.05 -11.63 6.45
CA SER A 163 -13.43 -12.08 6.50
C SER A 163 -14.37 -11.20 5.66
N ALA A 164 -14.20 -9.88 5.67
CA ALA A 164 -14.99 -8.97 4.82
C ALA A 164 -14.83 -9.31 3.33
N PHE A 165 -13.58 -9.56 2.91
CA PHE A 165 -13.26 -9.96 1.53
C PHE A 165 -13.86 -11.31 1.17
N CYS A 166 -13.66 -12.32 2.03
CA CYS A 166 -14.12 -13.68 1.80
C CYS A 166 -15.66 -13.78 1.77
N GLN A 167 -16.35 -13.09 2.68
CA GLN A 167 -17.81 -13.02 2.67
C GLN A 167 -18.36 -12.45 1.37
N GLU A 168 -17.74 -11.39 0.84
CA GLU A 168 -18.16 -10.80 -0.42
C GLU A 168 -17.95 -11.75 -1.60
N LEU A 169 -16.82 -12.49 -1.65
CA LEU A 169 -16.61 -13.52 -2.68
C LEU A 169 -17.68 -14.61 -2.63
N VAL A 170 -18.06 -15.06 -1.42
CA VAL A 170 -19.13 -16.06 -1.25
C VAL A 170 -20.49 -15.50 -1.66
N GLN A 171 -20.75 -14.21 -1.40
CA GLN A 171 -21.97 -13.55 -1.88
C GLN A 171 -22.00 -13.47 -3.41
N CYS A 172 -20.87 -13.21 -4.06
CA CYS A 172 -20.75 -13.21 -5.52
C CYS A 172 -20.93 -14.62 -6.10
N ASN A 173 -20.39 -15.65 -5.43
CA ASN A 173 -20.58 -17.06 -5.84
C ASN A 173 -20.56 -18.02 -4.64
N PRO A 174 -21.75 -18.51 -4.22
CA PRO A 174 -21.86 -19.47 -3.10
C PRO A 174 -21.23 -20.86 -3.34
N LYS A 175 -20.74 -21.15 -4.55
CA LYS A 175 -20.02 -22.41 -4.85
C LYS A 175 -18.54 -22.36 -4.50
N LEU A 176 -18.04 -21.21 -4.04
CA LEU A 176 -16.65 -21.09 -3.58
C LEU A 176 -16.50 -21.73 -2.20
N GLU A 177 -15.49 -22.58 -2.07
CA GLU A 177 -15.08 -23.17 -0.80
C GLU A 177 -13.88 -22.39 -0.24
N ILE A 178 -14.18 -21.43 0.66
CA ILE A 178 -13.14 -20.56 1.21
C ILE A 178 -12.69 -21.08 2.58
N ARG A 179 -11.41 -21.38 2.70
CA ARG A 179 -10.75 -21.71 3.96
C ARG A 179 -10.01 -20.49 4.48
N GLU A 180 -10.48 -19.92 5.58
CA GLU A 180 -9.81 -18.82 6.29
C GLU A 180 -8.87 -19.35 7.37
N GLN A 181 -7.67 -18.77 7.47
CA GLN A 181 -6.67 -19.14 8.48
C GLN A 181 -5.95 -17.88 9.01
N SER A 182 -5.82 -17.83 10.35
CA SER A 182 -4.96 -16.89 11.05
C SER A 182 -4.18 -17.69 12.11
N SER A 183 -2.93 -18.01 11.82
CA SER A 183 -2.16 -18.97 12.59
C SER A 183 -0.66 -18.69 12.51
N ARG A 184 0.09 -19.00 13.58
CA ARG A 184 1.55 -18.93 13.55
C ARG A 184 2.19 -19.81 12.47
N PHE A 185 1.51 -20.88 12.05
CA PHE A 185 1.99 -21.76 10.98
C PHE A 185 1.90 -21.14 9.58
N THR A 186 1.12 -20.07 9.42
CA THR A 186 0.93 -19.38 8.13
C THR A 186 1.62 -18.01 8.08
N LEU A 187 2.20 -17.54 9.19
CA LEU A 187 2.79 -16.19 9.30
C LEU A 187 3.92 -15.95 8.31
N ASP A 188 4.72 -16.97 8.01
CA ASP A 188 5.86 -16.84 7.10
C ASP A 188 5.46 -16.37 5.69
N GLY A 189 4.30 -16.82 5.23
CA GLY A 189 3.71 -16.43 3.94
C GLY A 189 2.90 -15.13 3.95
N VAL A 190 2.78 -14.43 5.10
CA VAL A 190 1.96 -13.21 5.21
C VAL A 190 2.62 -12.09 6.02
N VAL A 191 3.33 -12.41 7.12
CA VAL A 191 4.08 -11.44 7.95
C VAL A 191 5.36 -12.11 8.48
N PRO A 192 6.41 -12.25 7.67
CA PRO A 192 7.62 -12.97 8.05
C PRO A 192 8.42 -12.28 9.17
N THR A 193 8.18 -10.99 9.40
CA THR A 193 8.85 -10.16 10.41
C THR A 193 8.07 -10.03 11.72
N ASP A 194 6.90 -10.65 11.84
CA ASP A 194 6.12 -10.62 13.08
C ASP A 194 6.91 -11.34 14.19
N GLY A 195 7.03 -10.68 15.35
CA GLY A 195 7.68 -11.29 16.55
C GLY A 195 7.03 -12.58 17.04
N GLN A 196 5.81 -12.87 16.58
CA GLN A 196 5.09 -14.12 16.84
C GLN A 196 5.36 -15.20 15.78
N ASN A 197 6.08 -14.87 14.68
CA ASN A 197 6.46 -15.84 13.66
C ASN A 197 7.51 -16.81 14.22
N PRO A 198 7.27 -18.14 14.19
CA PRO A 198 8.22 -19.13 14.67
C PRO A 198 9.44 -19.26 13.74
N VAL A 199 9.33 -18.86 12.48
CA VAL A 199 10.41 -18.89 11.50
C VAL A 199 11.21 -17.58 11.60
N LYS A 200 12.52 -17.72 11.76
CA LYS A 200 13.43 -16.55 11.76
C LYS A 200 14.29 -16.57 10.51
N HIS A 201 14.24 -15.47 9.79
CA HIS A 201 15.02 -15.29 8.58
C HIS A 201 16.21 -14.34 8.85
N ASN A 202 17.36 -14.64 8.25
CA ASN A 202 18.57 -13.83 8.38
C ASN A 202 18.79 -12.97 7.12
N TYR A 203 17.78 -12.16 6.78
CA TYR A 203 17.89 -11.19 5.70
C TYR A 203 18.36 -9.82 6.23
N PRO A 204 19.01 -8.98 5.40
CA PRO A 204 19.38 -7.63 5.79
C PRO A 204 18.15 -6.83 6.25
N LYS A 205 18.31 -6.10 7.37
CA LYS A 205 17.26 -5.24 7.94
C LYS A 205 17.57 -3.75 7.77
N ASP A 206 18.81 -3.43 7.51
CA ASP A 206 19.32 -2.06 7.50
C ASP A 206 19.92 -1.69 6.14
N LEU A 207 19.34 -2.22 5.05
CA LEU A 207 19.73 -1.80 3.71
C LEU A 207 19.37 -0.33 3.53
N LYS A 208 20.38 0.53 3.28
CA LYS A 208 20.17 1.97 3.12
C LYS A 208 20.13 2.35 1.65
N PRO A 209 19.17 3.15 1.22
CA PRO A 209 19.17 3.73 -0.11
C PRO A 209 20.35 4.73 -0.26
N ARG A 210 20.81 4.96 -1.50
CA ARG A 210 21.96 5.83 -1.78
C ARG A 210 21.77 7.26 -1.28
N TYR A 211 20.54 7.78 -1.36
CA TYR A 211 20.25 9.15 -0.91
C TYR A 211 20.38 9.33 0.61
N GLU A 212 20.51 8.26 1.42
CA GLU A 212 20.68 8.37 2.88
C GLU A 212 21.86 9.28 3.29
N GLN A 213 22.89 9.40 2.44
CA GLN A 213 23.96 10.37 2.63
C GLN A 213 23.51 11.84 2.53
N HIS A 214 22.34 12.09 1.94
CA HIS A 214 21.75 13.42 1.74
C HIS A 214 20.53 13.67 2.64
N ARG A 215 20.50 13.08 3.83
CA ARG A 215 19.39 13.21 4.80
C ARG A 215 19.01 14.65 5.15
N ASP A 216 19.90 15.60 4.91
CA ASP A 216 19.64 17.02 5.15
C ASP A 216 18.49 17.58 4.29
N LEU A 217 18.21 16.94 3.16
CA LEU A 217 17.08 17.27 2.29
C LEU A 217 15.72 16.83 2.87
N LEU A 218 15.74 15.98 3.91
CA LEU A 218 14.53 15.54 4.63
C LEU A 218 14.04 16.56 5.69
N LYS A 219 14.69 17.72 5.81
CA LYS A 219 14.38 18.71 6.85
C LYS A 219 13.38 19.77 6.36
N GLY A 220 12.15 19.36 5.97
CA GLY A 220 11.17 20.24 5.34
C GLY A 220 10.08 20.87 6.21
N ILE A 221 9.77 20.37 7.41
CA ILE A 221 8.45 20.56 8.06
C ILE A 221 8.31 21.80 8.98
N ASN A 222 9.24 22.74 9.01
CA ASN A 222 9.19 23.82 10.01
C ASN A 222 8.05 24.81 9.81
N VAL A 223 7.75 25.20 8.56
CA VAL A 223 6.69 26.20 8.26
C VAL A 223 5.30 25.66 8.61
N LEU A 224 5.01 24.42 8.27
CA LEU A 224 3.75 23.76 8.60
C LEU A 224 3.53 23.70 10.11
N ARG A 225 4.57 23.31 10.84
CA ARG A 225 4.53 23.25 12.33
C ARG A 225 4.25 24.59 12.96
N ASP A 226 4.90 25.65 12.48
CA ASP A 226 4.68 27.01 12.96
C ASP A 226 3.24 27.49 12.71
N ASN A 227 2.68 27.16 11.56
CA ASN A 227 1.29 27.50 11.22
C ASN A 227 0.30 26.80 12.16
N ILE A 228 0.48 25.48 12.39
CA ILE A 228 -0.35 24.72 13.33
C ILE A 228 -0.29 25.34 14.73
N VAL A 229 0.92 25.64 15.24
CA VAL A 229 1.10 26.24 16.55
C VAL A 229 0.40 27.59 16.65
N LYS A 230 0.59 28.50 15.69
CA LYS A 230 -0.05 29.84 15.67
C LYS A 230 -1.57 29.78 15.60
N ARG A 231 -2.13 28.79 14.91
CA ARG A 231 -3.59 28.63 14.80
C ARG A 231 -4.20 28.00 16.06
N MET A 232 -3.43 27.14 16.74
CA MET A 232 -3.90 26.42 17.92
C MET A 232 -3.74 27.21 19.22
N PHE A 233 -2.62 27.94 19.38
CA PHE A 233 -2.19 28.47 20.67
C PHE A 233 -1.90 29.96 20.62
N VAL A 234 -2.33 30.68 21.66
CA VAL A 234 -1.96 32.09 21.91
C VAL A 234 -0.50 32.17 22.40
N SER A 235 -0.11 31.18 23.24
CA SER A 235 1.26 31.00 23.72
C SER A 235 1.50 29.51 23.95
N THR A 236 2.75 29.09 23.80
CA THR A 236 3.17 27.70 24.11
C THR A 236 3.89 27.58 25.45
N GLU A 237 4.04 28.71 26.19
CA GLU A 237 4.72 28.71 27.47
C GLU A 237 3.95 27.93 28.54
N GLY A 238 4.63 26.99 29.19
CA GLY A 238 4.04 26.15 30.22
C GLY A 238 3.08 25.08 29.72
N LEU A 239 3.04 24.79 28.39
CA LEU A 239 2.36 23.62 27.85
C LEU A 239 3.16 22.35 28.13
N PRO A 240 2.48 21.18 28.31
CA PRO A 240 3.14 19.91 28.56
C PRO A 240 3.83 19.37 27.30
N GLY A 241 4.89 18.57 27.51
CA GLY A 241 5.60 17.89 26.43
C GLY A 241 6.50 18.82 25.59
N ARG A 242 7.14 18.23 24.57
CA ARG A 242 7.92 18.99 23.59
C ARG A 242 7.02 19.39 22.42
N MET A 243 7.00 20.67 22.06
CA MET A 243 6.07 21.21 21.06
C MET A 243 6.17 20.49 19.70
N HIS A 244 7.38 20.13 19.24
CA HIS A 244 7.52 19.37 17.99
C HIS A 244 6.82 18.00 18.04
N HIS A 245 6.82 17.33 19.20
CA HIS A 245 6.12 16.05 19.39
C HIS A 245 4.60 16.26 19.42
N ASN A 246 4.13 17.30 20.12
CA ASN A 246 2.71 17.66 20.13
C ASN A 246 2.18 17.94 18.72
N VAL A 247 2.94 18.68 17.90
CA VAL A 247 2.57 18.95 16.51
C VAL A 247 2.59 17.67 15.66
N SER A 248 3.56 16.77 15.89
CA SER A 248 3.56 15.46 15.21
C SER A 248 2.32 14.64 15.56
N ASN A 249 1.86 14.66 16.81
CA ASN A 249 0.62 14.03 17.23
C ASN A 249 -0.62 14.65 16.54
N LEU A 250 -0.64 15.98 16.38
CA LEU A 250 -1.71 16.68 15.65
C LEU A 250 -1.74 16.29 14.17
N ILE A 251 -0.57 16.20 13.51
CA ILE A 251 -0.46 15.75 12.12
C ILE A 251 -0.90 14.28 11.99
N ASN A 252 -0.44 13.41 12.87
CA ASN A 252 -0.84 11.99 12.87
C ASN A 252 -2.36 11.80 13.12
N LEU A 253 -2.95 12.63 13.98
CA LEU A 253 -4.40 12.66 14.11
C LEU A 253 -5.05 13.09 12.79
N TYR A 254 -4.61 14.22 12.22
CA TYR A 254 -5.16 14.79 10.98
C TYR A 254 -5.21 13.76 9.84
N THR A 255 -4.09 13.10 9.56
CA THR A 255 -4.02 12.09 8.48
C THR A 255 -4.88 10.84 8.75
N SER A 256 -5.24 10.58 10.01
CA SER A 256 -6.08 9.45 10.40
C SER A 256 -7.60 9.72 10.31
N LEU A 257 -8.01 11.00 10.33
CA LEU A 257 -9.43 11.40 10.41
C LEU A 257 -10.32 10.84 9.29
N PRO A 258 -9.86 10.79 8.01
CA PRO A 258 -10.68 10.21 6.94
C PRO A 258 -10.99 8.72 7.13
N SER A 259 -10.11 8.00 7.83
CA SER A 259 -10.33 6.57 8.12
C SER A 259 -11.43 6.31 9.15
N ILE A 260 -11.84 7.34 9.89
CA ILE A 260 -12.77 7.26 11.02
C ILE A 260 -13.96 8.23 10.88
N ASN A 261 -14.13 8.84 9.68
CA ASN A 261 -15.21 9.79 9.36
C ASN A 261 -15.27 11.05 10.27
N HIS A 262 -14.08 11.59 10.62
CA HIS A 262 -13.96 12.79 11.46
C HIS A 262 -13.19 13.93 10.76
N GLU A 263 -13.22 14.03 9.42
CA GLU A 263 -12.43 14.97 8.61
C GLU A 263 -12.56 16.43 9.08
N GLY A 264 -13.73 16.84 9.49
CA GLY A 264 -13.99 18.21 9.99
C GLY A 264 -13.44 18.52 11.39
N MET A 265 -12.80 17.56 12.08
CA MET A 265 -12.36 17.75 13.47
C MET A 265 -11.30 18.87 13.60
N MET A 266 -10.35 18.92 12.68
CA MET A 266 -9.22 19.87 12.69
C MET A 266 -9.40 21.04 11.70
N GLU A 267 -10.63 21.36 11.35
CA GLU A 267 -10.94 22.50 10.48
C GLU A 267 -10.31 23.81 10.97
N GLY A 268 -9.65 24.54 10.08
CA GLY A 268 -8.96 25.80 10.36
C GLY A 268 -7.57 25.65 11.01
N ILE A 269 -7.11 24.43 11.31
CA ILE A 269 -5.78 24.18 11.87
C ILE A 269 -4.79 23.80 10.77
N LEU A 270 -5.19 22.91 9.87
CA LEU A 270 -4.38 22.39 8.79
C LEU A 270 -5.27 22.16 7.56
N THR A 271 -4.73 22.42 6.36
CA THR A 271 -5.39 22.08 5.08
C THR A 271 -4.64 20.97 4.35
N ASP A 272 -5.34 20.30 3.45
CA ASP A 272 -4.75 19.25 2.61
C ASP A 272 -3.63 19.79 1.72
N GLU A 273 -3.77 21.01 1.19
CA GLU A 273 -2.79 21.66 0.33
C GLU A 273 -1.52 22.03 1.11
N GLU A 274 -1.67 22.50 2.36
CA GLU A 274 -0.52 22.79 3.22
C GLU A 274 0.26 21.53 3.56
N TYR A 275 -0.45 20.42 3.84
CA TYR A 275 0.19 19.16 4.13
C TYR A 275 0.80 18.54 2.86
N ALA A 276 0.14 18.68 1.70
CA ALA A 276 0.65 18.21 0.42
C ALA A 276 1.98 18.87 0.02
N ALA A 277 2.22 20.12 0.47
CA ALA A 277 3.51 20.80 0.22
C ALA A 277 4.70 20.13 0.93
N GLU A 278 4.45 19.36 2.01
CA GLU A 278 5.47 18.62 2.77
C GLU A 278 5.60 17.14 2.33
N TRP A 279 4.75 16.69 1.42
CA TRP A 279 4.66 15.28 1.05
C TRP A 279 5.98 14.67 0.55
N GLU A 280 6.78 15.39 -0.20
CA GLU A 280 8.04 14.85 -0.76
C GLU A 280 8.98 14.39 0.38
N SER A 281 9.04 15.15 1.47
CA SER A 281 9.85 14.81 2.65
C SER A 281 9.32 13.55 3.36
N ASP A 282 8.00 13.47 3.55
CA ASP A 282 7.35 12.32 4.17
C ASP A 282 7.51 11.07 3.31
N ASN A 283 7.33 11.21 1.99
CA ASN A 283 7.49 10.13 1.03
C ASN A 283 8.91 9.55 1.03
N LEU A 284 9.94 10.41 1.14
CA LEU A 284 11.33 9.98 1.29
C LEU A 284 11.55 9.14 2.56
N GLY A 285 10.95 9.57 3.67
CA GLY A 285 11.00 8.82 4.94
C GLY A 285 10.37 7.45 4.82
N VAL A 286 9.21 7.34 4.18
CA VAL A 286 8.53 6.06 3.93
C VAL A 286 9.35 5.20 2.98
N PHE A 287 9.87 5.76 1.87
CA PHE A 287 10.71 5.02 0.93
C PHE A 287 11.95 4.43 1.59
N SER A 288 12.67 5.22 2.41
CA SER A 288 13.84 4.74 3.14
C SER A 288 13.53 3.48 3.95
N TRP A 289 12.42 3.51 4.65
CA TRP A 289 11.99 2.41 5.48
C TRP A 289 11.57 1.17 4.67
N VAL A 290 10.75 1.31 3.62
CA VAL A 290 10.31 0.17 2.80
C VAL A 290 11.45 -0.43 2.00
N TYR A 291 12.36 0.41 1.48
CA TYR A 291 13.56 -0.03 0.77
C TYR A 291 14.47 -0.84 1.70
N SER A 292 14.72 -0.34 2.90
CA SER A 292 15.56 -1.01 3.91
C SER A 292 15.02 -2.38 4.33
N SER A 293 13.71 -2.59 4.22
CA SER A 293 13.04 -3.80 4.71
C SER A 293 12.69 -4.80 3.60
N GLN A 294 13.00 -4.50 2.33
CA GLN A 294 12.49 -5.27 1.17
C GLN A 294 12.83 -6.76 1.21
N TYR A 295 14.07 -7.11 1.55
CA TYR A 295 14.49 -8.52 1.53
C TYR A 295 13.87 -9.37 2.63
N GLN A 296 13.34 -8.74 3.67
CA GLN A 296 12.57 -9.45 4.69
C GLN A 296 11.27 -10.04 4.12
N MET A 297 10.82 -9.58 2.95
CA MET A 297 9.62 -10.09 2.25
C MET A 297 9.89 -11.29 1.32
N ILE A 298 11.14 -11.76 1.23
CA ILE A 298 11.50 -12.95 0.44
C ILE A 298 10.61 -14.16 0.77
N PRO A 299 10.30 -14.49 2.04
CA PRO A 299 9.43 -15.64 2.33
C PRO A 299 8.02 -15.51 1.73
N ILE A 300 7.45 -14.30 1.69
CA ILE A 300 6.15 -14.06 1.06
C ILE A 300 6.24 -14.31 -0.44
N LEU A 301 7.27 -13.76 -1.10
CA LEU A 301 7.47 -13.93 -2.53
C LEU A 301 7.71 -15.39 -2.90
N GLN A 302 8.51 -16.13 -2.12
CA GLN A 302 8.73 -17.57 -2.30
C GLN A 302 7.43 -18.38 -2.12
N ASP A 303 6.59 -18.04 -1.14
CA ASP A 303 5.28 -18.66 -0.93
C ASP A 303 4.34 -18.38 -2.13
N ILE A 304 4.36 -17.17 -2.68
CA ILE A 304 3.62 -16.80 -3.90
C ILE A 304 4.08 -17.67 -5.09
N LEU A 305 5.40 -17.73 -5.35
CA LEU A 305 5.95 -18.52 -6.46
C LEU A 305 5.61 -20.01 -6.32
N LYS A 306 5.79 -20.58 -5.12
CA LYS A 306 5.49 -21.98 -4.83
C LYS A 306 4.02 -22.34 -5.07
N LYS A 307 3.09 -21.52 -4.56
CA LYS A 307 1.64 -21.76 -4.69
C LYS A 307 1.18 -21.57 -6.13
N ALA A 308 1.70 -20.56 -6.82
CA ALA A 308 1.42 -20.35 -8.23
C ALA A 308 1.90 -21.54 -9.08
N GLN A 309 3.11 -22.05 -8.85
CA GLN A 309 3.61 -23.23 -9.55
C GLN A 309 2.70 -24.45 -9.30
N ALA A 310 2.25 -24.69 -8.08
CA ALA A 310 1.34 -25.79 -7.76
C ALA A 310 -0.02 -25.67 -8.48
N ALA A 311 -0.55 -24.45 -8.63
CA ALA A 311 -1.77 -24.21 -9.41
C ALA A 311 -1.54 -24.41 -10.93
N ILE A 312 -0.37 -24.03 -11.44
CA ILE A 312 0.03 -24.24 -12.84
C ILE A 312 0.16 -25.72 -13.15
N ASP A 313 0.82 -26.48 -12.29
CA ASP A 313 1.06 -27.93 -12.48
C ASP A 313 -0.18 -28.80 -12.21
N GLY A 314 -1.26 -28.19 -11.69
CA GLY A 314 -2.48 -28.91 -11.29
C GLY A 314 -2.29 -29.78 -10.04
N THR A 315 -1.23 -29.59 -9.26
CA THR A 315 -1.02 -30.26 -7.97
C THR A 315 -1.78 -29.58 -6.82
N SER A 316 -2.35 -28.42 -7.08
CA SER A 316 -3.31 -27.71 -6.23
C SER A 316 -4.59 -27.45 -7.01
N ASP A 317 -5.73 -27.65 -6.37
CA ASP A 317 -7.07 -27.38 -6.90
C ASP A 317 -7.57 -25.96 -6.56
N ARG A 318 -6.70 -25.12 -5.98
CA ARG A 318 -7.05 -23.75 -5.60
C ARG A 318 -7.14 -22.85 -6.82
N VAL A 319 -8.20 -22.04 -6.82
CA VAL A 319 -8.42 -20.97 -7.79
C VAL A 319 -7.85 -19.62 -7.32
N ALA A 320 -7.66 -19.45 -5.98
CA ALA A 320 -7.00 -18.29 -5.43
C ALA A 320 -6.29 -18.56 -4.10
N ASP A 321 -5.19 -17.85 -3.86
CA ASP A 321 -4.50 -17.70 -2.58
C ASP A 321 -4.51 -16.23 -2.16
N LEU A 322 -5.18 -15.91 -1.04
CA LEU A 322 -5.40 -14.56 -0.55
C LEU A 322 -4.61 -14.33 0.74
N ARG A 323 -3.94 -13.17 0.84
CA ARG A 323 -3.10 -12.80 2.01
C ARG A 323 -3.50 -11.44 2.53
N PHE A 324 -3.62 -11.30 3.86
CA PHE A 324 -4.03 -10.06 4.53
C PHE A 324 -3.05 -9.72 5.65
N GLY A 325 -2.28 -8.64 5.44
CA GLY A 325 -1.21 -8.21 6.34
C GLY A 325 -1.21 -6.71 6.59
N HIS A 326 -0.02 -6.14 6.59
CA HIS A 326 0.26 -4.80 7.05
C HIS A 326 1.04 -3.97 6.01
N ASP A 327 1.12 -2.65 6.26
CA ASP A 327 2.02 -1.73 5.55
C ASP A 327 3.48 -2.19 5.63
N THR A 328 3.88 -2.71 6.79
CA THR A 328 5.22 -3.27 7.05
C THR A 328 5.58 -4.46 6.16
N CYS A 329 4.63 -4.95 5.38
CA CYS A 329 4.86 -6.03 4.42
C CYS A 329 4.58 -5.60 2.98
N ILE A 330 3.41 -4.96 2.71
CA ILE A 330 3.07 -4.63 1.32
C ILE A 330 3.99 -3.56 0.74
N GLY A 331 4.42 -2.57 1.54
CA GLY A 331 5.38 -1.55 1.09
C GLY A 331 6.72 -2.18 0.67
N PRO A 332 7.41 -2.89 1.58
CA PRO A 332 8.65 -3.58 1.22
C PRO A 332 8.48 -4.65 0.14
N LEU A 333 7.34 -5.34 0.07
CA LEU A 333 7.05 -6.31 -1.00
C LEU A 333 6.92 -5.61 -2.37
N THR A 334 6.31 -4.42 -2.42
CA THR A 334 6.23 -3.60 -3.64
C THR A 334 7.62 -3.25 -4.15
N VAL A 335 8.54 -2.88 -3.24
CA VAL A 335 9.95 -2.61 -3.57
C VAL A 335 10.67 -3.89 -4.00
N LEU A 336 10.56 -4.99 -3.24
CA LEU A 336 11.18 -6.28 -3.58
C LEU A 336 10.74 -6.77 -4.97
N MET A 337 9.48 -6.57 -5.33
CA MET A 337 8.95 -6.95 -6.64
C MET A 337 9.26 -5.92 -7.73
N GLY A 338 9.73 -4.73 -7.40
CA GLY A 338 10.01 -3.65 -8.35
C GLY A 338 8.75 -3.14 -9.07
N ILE A 339 7.60 -3.20 -8.40
CA ILE A 339 6.32 -2.77 -8.97
C ILE A 339 6.38 -1.28 -9.30
N ASN A 340 6.07 -0.92 -10.54
CA ASN A 340 6.12 0.45 -11.08
C ASN A 340 7.50 1.12 -10.91
N GLY A 341 8.58 0.33 -10.83
CA GLY A 341 9.94 0.82 -10.67
C GLY A 341 10.31 1.20 -9.24
N ALA A 342 9.56 0.70 -8.24
CA ALA A 342 9.81 0.98 -6.82
C ALA A 342 11.14 0.41 -6.30
N ASP A 343 11.78 -0.52 -7.02
CA ASP A 343 13.10 -1.07 -6.68
C ASP A 343 14.27 -0.17 -7.11
N ARG A 344 14.00 0.94 -7.80
CA ARG A 344 15.03 1.90 -8.18
C ARG A 344 15.58 2.61 -6.93
N ASP A 345 16.89 2.84 -6.93
CA ASP A 345 17.61 3.54 -5.87
C ASP A 345 18.38 4.74 -6.49
N PRO A 346 17.67 5.84 -6.79
CA PRO A 346 18.29 7.02 -7.40
C PRO A 346 19.24 7.71 -6.42
N GLU A 347 20.31 8.31 -6.95
CA GLU A 347 21.24 9.14 -6.17
C GLU A 347 20.60 10.47 -5.75
N ASP A 348 19.79 11.07 -6.65
CA ASP A 348 19.05 12.29 -6.34
C ASP A 348 17.73 11.93 -5.63
N PRO A 349 17.52 12.34 -4.37
CA PRO A 349 16.29 12.10 -3.64
C PRO A 349 15.05 12.70 -4.30
N ASN A 350 15.19 13.74 -5.12
CA ASN A 350 14.08 14.33 -5.86
C ASN A 350 13.48 13.38 -6.93
N GLU A 351 14.23 12.35 -7.33
CA GLU A 351 13.74 11.34 -8.27
C GLU A 351 12.90 10.24 -7.60
N ILE A 352 12.90 10.13 -6.27
CA ILE A 352 12.13 9.11 -5.54
C ILE A 352 10.64 9.20 -5.86
N LYS A 353 10.08 10.41 -5.93
CA LYS A 353 8.67 10.64 -6.29
C LYS A 353 8.26 10.05 -7.64
N ASN A 354 9.22 9.81 -8.54
CA ASN A 354 8.99 9.24 -9.87
C ASN A 354 8.99 7.70 -9.88
N CYS A 355 9.41 7.06 -8.79
CA CYS A 355 9.45 5.60 -8.68
C CYS A 355 8.68 5.04 -7.48
N TYR A 356 8.46 5.84 -6.44
CA TYR A 356 7.72 5.42 -5.26
C TYR A 356 6.81 6.52 -4.75
N GLN A 357 5.55 6.18 -4.52
CA GLN A 357 4.55 7.05 -3.91
C GLN A 357 3.89 6.31 -2.73
N SER A 358 4.01 6.87 -1.53
CA SER A 358 3.57 6.25 -0.28
C SER A 358 2.06 5.97 -0.23
N TRP A 359 1.23 6.73 -0.97
CA TRP A 359 -0.21 6.45 -1.08
C TRP A 359 -0.54 5.17 -1.85
N GLU A 360 0.37 4.62 -2.66
CA GLU A 360 0.15 3.32 -3.32
C GLU A 360 0.16 2.15 -2.33
N THR A 361 0.76 2.35 -1.15
CA THR A 361 0.78 1.36 -0.07
C THR A 361 -0.13 1.75 1.10
N CYS A 362 -1.19 2.50 0.80
CA CYS A 362 -2.20 2.98 1.74
C CYS A 362 -3.02 1.85 2.40
N LYS A 363 -3.95 2.22 3.29
CA LYS A 363 -4.89 1.26 3.89
C LYS A 363 -5.72 0.56 2.82
N ALA A 364 -5.92 -0.75 2.94
CA ALA A 364 -6.54 -1.65 1.96
C ALA A 364 -5.78 -1.78 0.62
N SER A 365 -4.58 -1.17 0.48
CA SER A 365 -3.77 -1.39 -0.73
C SER A 365 -3.54 -2.87 -0.99
N ASN A 366 -3.45 -3.24 -2.26
CA ASN A 366 -3.36 -4.63 -2.63
C ASN A 366 -2.56 -4.87 -3.92
N ILE A 367 -1.88 -6.01 -3.96
CA ILE A 367 -1.19 -6.56 -5.13
C ILE A 367 -1.97 -7.79 -5.57
N GLN A 368 -2.30 -7.87 -6.87
CA GLN A 368 -2.97 -9.02 -7.46
C GLN A 368 -2.12 -9.53 -8.63
N LEU A 369 -1.76 -10.80 -8.59
CA LEU A 369 -1.14 -11.49 -9.70
C LEU A 369 -2.19 -12.41 -10.33
N ILE A 370 -2.58 -12.10 -11.57
CA ILE A 370 -3.61 -12.82 -12.30
C ILE A 370 -2.92 -13.74 -13.32
N PHE A 371 -3.18 -15.03 -13.23
CA PHE A 371 -2.56 -16.05 -14.06
C PHE A 371 -3.52 -16.48 -15.18
N TYR A 372 -3.03 -16.43 -16.40
CA TYR A 372 -3.77 -16.78 -17.62
C TYR A 372 -3.15 -18.00 -18.28
N ARG A 373 -3.96 -18.89 -18.82
CA ARG A 373 -3.51 -20.08 -19.55
C ARG A 373 -4.18 -20.16 -20.92
N ASN A 374 -3.43 -20.63 -21.92
CA ASN A 374 -3.95 -21.00 -23.25
C ASN A 374 -4.11 -22.52 -23.39
N ASN A 375 -4.60 -22.98 -24.56
CA ASN A 375 -4.80 -24.40 -24.83
C ASN A 375 -3.49 -25.19 -24.99
N GLN A 376 -2.34 -24.52 -25.16
CA GLN A 376 -1.00 -25.12 -25.21
C GLN A 376 -0.32 -25.16 -23.85
N ALA A 377 -1.03 -24.84 -22.80
CA ALA A 377 -0.54 -24.71 -21.41
C ALA A 377 0.49 -23.62 -21.18
N ASP A 378 0.67 -22.68 -22.14
CA ASP A 378 1.47 -21.48 -21.87
C ASP A 378 0.79 -20.61 -20.81
N VAL A 379 1.59 -20.05 -19.89
CA VAL A 379 1.09 -19.23 -18.79
C VAL A 379 1.63 -17.82 -18.88
N LEU A 380 0.71 -16.85 -18.78
CA LEU A 380 0.99 -15.43 -18.66
C LEU A 380 0.53 -14.92 -17.30
N ILE A 381 1.20 -13.88 -16.81
CA ILE A 381 0.84 -13.18 -15.58
C ILE A 381 0.55 -11.72 -15.90
N LYS A 382 -0.45 -11.16 -15.23
CA LYS A 382 -0.70 -9.72 -15.15
C LYS A 382 -0.57 -9.31 -13.68
N CYS A 383 0.18 -8.24 -13.42
CA CYS A 383 0.25 -7.63 -12.10
C CYS A 383 -0.70 -6.43 -12.01
N LEU A 384 -1.50 -6.39 -10.94
CA LEU A 384 -2.27 -5.21 -10.57
C LEU A 384 -1.79 -4.68 -9.23
N MET A 385 -1.61 -3.36 -9.15
CA MET A 385 -1.43 -2.62 -7.91
C MET A 385 -2.67 -1.75 -7.69
N ASN A 386 -3.37 -1.96 -6.59
CA ASN A 386 -4.62 -1.25 -6.28
C ASN A 386 -5.67 -1.32 -7.41
N GLY A 387 -5.78 -2.49 -8.05
CA GLY A 387 -6.71 -2.72 -9.16
C GLY A 387 -6.26 -2.17 -10.51
N ARG A 388 -5.15 -1.41 -10.59
CA ARG A 388 -4.59 -0.85 -11.84
C ARG A 388 -3.42 -1.70 -12.34
N GLU A 389 -3.29 -1.83 -13.68
CA GLU A 389 -2.18 -2.56 -14.30
C GLU A 389 -0.84 -1.94 -13.92
N ALA A 390 0.07 -2.76 -13.42
CA ALA A 390 1.37 -2.36 -12.92
C ALA A 390 2.52 -2.95 -13.74
N THR A 391 3.60 -2.21 -13.87
CA THR A 391 4.83 -2.70 -14.49
C THR A 391 5.66 -3.51 -13.50
N LEU A 392 6.39 -4.51 -14.04
CA LEU A 392 7.37 -5.29 -13.30
C LEU A 392 8.73 -5.18 -14.01
N PRO A 393 9.85 -5.36 -13.31
CA PRO A 393 11.19 -5.33 -13.91
C PRO A 393 11.52 -6.57 -14.76
N VAL A 394 10.54 -7.41 -15.02
CA VAL A 394 10.64 -8.60 -15.86
C VAL A 394 10.50 -8.20 -17.33
N PRO A 395 11.41 -8.57 -18.22
CA PRO A 395 11.31 -8.25 -19.64
C PRO A 395 10.02 -8.82 -20.26
N THR A 396 9.31 -8.01 -21.05
CA THR A 396 8.15 -8.46 -21.81
C THR A 396 7.95 -7.64 -23.07
N ALA A 397 7.50 -8.30 -24.14
CA ALA A 397 7.04 -7.64 -25.37
C ALA A 397 5.51 -7.44 -25.41
N THR A 398 4.79 -7.90 -24.40
CA THR A 398 3.32 -8.00 -24.37
C THR A 398 2.72 -7.35 -23.13
N TYR A 399 3.32 -6.25 -22.64
CA TYR A 399 2.76 -5.51 -21.49
C TYR A 399 1.24 -5.31 -21.66
N PRO A 400 0.45 -5.54 -20.61
CA PRO A 400 0.79 -5.82 -19.20
C PRO A 400 0.94 -7.32 -18.86
N TYR A 401 1.24 -8.16 -19.86
CA TYR A 401 1.39 -9.59 -19.70
C TYR A 401 2.86 -10.01 -19.71
N TYR A 402 3.23 -10.87 -18.75
CA TYR A 402 4.57 -11.42 -18.55
C TYR A 402 4.51 -12.93 -18.67
N LYS A 403 5.49 -13.57 -19.33
CA LYS A 403 5.58 -15.03 -19.34
C LYS A 403 5.91 -15.55 -17.95
N TRP A 404 5.24 -16.64 -17.53
CA TRP A 404 5.54 -17.27 -16.24
C TRP A 404 6.99 -17.72 -16.14
N THR A 405 7.56 -18.29 -17.19
CA THR A 405 8.97 -18.74 -17.22
C THR A 405 9.94 -17.63 -16.88
N ASP A 406 9.76 -16.46 -17.48
CA ASP A 406 10.62 -15.31 -17.28
C ASP A 406 10.40 -14.68 -15.89
N PHE A 407 9.13 -14.65 -15.44
CA PHE A 407 8.74 -14.17 -14.12
C PHE A 407 9.34 -15.04 -12.99
N VAL A 408 9.16 -16.38 -13.07
CA VAL A 408 9.64 -17.27 -12.01
C VAL A 408 11.17 -17.31 -11.96
N GLN A 409 11.84 -17.27 -13.11
CA GLN A 409 13.29 -17.20 -13.17
C GLN A 409 13.78 -15.90 -12.49
N PHE A 410 13.28 -14.74 -12.92
CA PHE A 410 13.69 -13.43 -12.39
C PHE A 410 13.53 -13.34 -10.88
N TYR A 411 12.36 -13.71 -10.35
CA TYR A 411 12.12 -13.59 -8.91
C TYR A 411 12.78 -14.70 -8.08
N THR A 412 13.05 -15.89 -8.65
CA THR A 412 13.88 -16.90 -7.99
C THR A 412 15.32 -16.41 -7.84
N GLU A 413 15.89 -15.80 -8.89
CA GLU A 413 17.22 -15.20 -8.82
C GLU A 413 17.26 -14.07 -7.78
N ARG A 414 16.25 -13.19 -7.76
CA ARG A 414 16.14 -12.09 -6.77
C ARG A 414 16.02 -12.61 -5.33
N CYS A 415 15.28 -13.68 -5.09
CA CYS A 415 15.19 -14.31 -3.77
C CYS A 415 16.48 -15.00 -3.32
N ASN A 416 17.34 -15.40 -4.25
CA ASN A 416 18.60 -16.11 -3.99
C ASN A 416 19.82 -15.19 -3.95
N GLN A 417 19.64 -13.87 -4.02
CA GLN A 417 20.76 -12.92 -3.89
C GLN A 417 21.49 -13.14 -2.58
N LYS A 418 22.82 -13.16 -2.65
CA LYS A 418 23.67 -13.22 -1.46
C LYS A 418 23.93 -11.79 -0.99
N PHE A 419 23.80 -11.56 0.29
CA PHE A 419 23.98 -10.26 0.96
C PHE A 419 25.26 -10.26 1.78
#